data_9d05c0416ab93be698e31dc160e4e530
#
_entry.id   9d05c0416ab93be698e31dc160e4e530
#
_cell.length_a   1.000
_cell.length_b   1.000
_cell.length_c   1.000
_cell.angle_alpha   90.00
_cell.angle_beta   90.00
_cell.angle_gamma   90.00
#
_symmetry.space_group_name_H-M   'P 1'
#
loop_
_entity.id
_entity.type
_entity.pdbx_description
1 polymer ?
#
loop_
_entity_poly.entity_id
_entity_poly.type
_entity_poly.pdbx_seq_one_letter_code
_entity_poly.pdbx_strand_id
1 'polypeptide(L)'
;MARKAQIPVCTENDRRALSELANSRSLEWRLVERARIIRTLLDGKPVKEVAHEFGAGQNTVIKWRNRFSEHGIKGLHDQPRSGKPAKYDSAFRNQVLQTLELPPPKGQACWDGSAVASHLKASDDAVWRVLRKEGICLARQRSWCVSTDPEFAPKAADIIGLYLAPPQNAVVISIDEKPSIQALERTTGYVCTSSNKIVRGLKSTYKRHGTLNLFAALNVATGEVHTQTTQLKRRVEFLAFMDQLLLELPDCNEKEIHVILDNYCIHKRNEEWLANHPNVTFHFTPTSASWLNQVEIWFGILSRKALKNASFSSVDQLRTAIEDFIEVYQQNAKPFVWRKREVKGSQLRNTITNLCN
;
A
#
# COMPACT_ATOMS: atom_id res chain seq x y z
N MET A 1 -43.28 -57.15 15.76
CA MET A 1 -42.76 -56.42 16.94
C MET A 1 -42.15 -55.11 16.49
N ALA A 2 -42.67 -53.96 16.95
CA ALA A 2 -42.11 -52.66 16.62
C ALA A 2 -40.69 -52.53 17.21
N ARG A 3 -39.68 -52.22 16.40
CA ARG A 3 -38.32 -51.95 16.90
C ARG A 3 -38.38 -50.78 17.89
N LYS A 4 -37.99 -51.04 19.16
CA LYS A 4 -37.83 -49.98 20.18
C LYS A 4 -36.84 -48.96 19.62
N ALA A 5 -37.22 -47.67 19.69
CA ALA A 5 -36.34 -46.59 19.26
C ALA A 5 -35.05 -46.62 20.10
N GLN A 6 -33.91 -46.64 19.47
CA GLN A 6 -32.62 -46.50 20.18
C GLN A 6 -32.57 -45.07 20.78
N ILE A 7 -32.58 -45.00 22.11
CA ILE A 7 -32.39 -43.76 22.84
C ILE A 7 -30.91 -43.38 22.68
N PRO A 8 -30.58 -42.14 22.29
CA PRO A 8 -29.18 -41.71 22.14
C PRO A 8 -28.45 -41.77 23.49
N VAL A 9 -27.20 -42.19 23.48
CA VAL A 9 -26.37 -42.15 24.69
C VAL A 9 -26.09 -40.67 25.00
N CYS A 10 -26.39 -40.27 26.27
CA CYS A 10 -26.30 -38.88 26.69
C CYS A 10 -25.66 -38.83 28.09
N THR A 11 -24.60 -38.01 28.22
CA THR A 11 -24.00 -37.74 29.53
C THR A 11 -24.84 -36.70 30.29
N GLU A 12 -24.65 -36.59 31.60
CA GLU A 12 -25.35 -35.59 32.42
C GLU A 12 -24.99 -34.16 31.99
N ASN A 13 -23.72 -33.95 31.59
CA ASN A 13 -23.27 -32.66 31.04
C ASN A 13 -23.95 -32.32 29.70
N ASP A 14 -24.10 -33.31 28.78
CA ASP A 14 -24.83 -33.10 27.55
C ASP A 14 -26.30 -32.80 27.79
N ARG A 15 -26.91 -33.42 28.80
CA ARG A 15 -28.31 -33.18 29.13
C ARG A 15 -28.53 -31.74 29.64
N ARG A 16 -27.61 -31.21 30.47
CA ARG A 16 -27.65 -29.80 30.88
C ARG A 16 -27.50 -28.86 29.72
N ALA A 17 -26.47 -29.07 28.89
CA ALA A 17 -26.21 -28.24 27.71
C ALA A 17 -27.36 -28.28 26.70
N LEU A 18 -27.98 -29.45 26.49
CA LEU A 18 -29.19 -29.56 25.66
C LEU A 18 -30.36 -28.74 26.20
N SER A 19 -30.54 -28.74 27.55
CA SER A 19 -31.60 -27.97 28.18
C SER A 19 -31.36 -26.45 28.02
N GLU A 20 -30.15 -26.01 28.18
CA GLU A 20 -29.76 -24.60 27.94
C GLU A 20 -30.00 -24.21 26.49
N LEU A 21 -29.53 -25.02 25.52
CA LEU A 21 -29.74 -24.76 24.09
C LEU A 21 -31.23 -24.76 23.75
N ALA A 22 -32.02 -25.72 24.22
CA ALA A 22 -33.44 -25.85 23.92
C ALA A 22 -34.29 -24.68 24.48
N ASN A 23 -33.83 -24.01 25.53
CA ASN A 23 -34.51 -22.91 26.20
C ASN A 23 -33.93 -21.52 25.77
N SER A 24 -32.88 -21.48 24.97
CA SER A 24 -32.25 -20.24 24.53
C SER A 24 -33.19 -19.41 23.65
N ARG A 25 -33.20 -18.08 23.89
CA ARG A 25 -33.92 -17.09 23.12
C ARG A 25 -33.04 -16.30 22.13
N SER A 26 -31.72 -16.46 22.26
CA SER A 26 -30.73 -15.69 21.49
C SER A 26 -29.98 -16.52 20.46
N LEU A 27 -30.07 -17.85 20.50
CA LEU A 27 -29.40 -18.74 19.55
C LEU A 27 -30.23 -18.92 18.26
N GLU A 28 -29.56 -19.37 17.21
CA GLU A 28 -30.21 -19.69 15.94
C GLU A 28 -31.37 -20.68 16.14
N TRP A 29 -32.54 -20.35 15.64
CA TRP A 29 -33.76 -21.17 15.76
C TRP A 29 -33.51 -22.64 15.40
N ARG A 30 -32.76 -22.90 14.35
CA ARG A 30 -32.43 -24.26 13.88
C ARG A 30 -31.70 -25.07 14.92
N LEU A 31 -30.79 -24.46 15.67
CA LEU A 31 -30.04 -25.14 16.74
C LEU A 31 -30.93 -25.43 17.96
N VAL A 32 -31.77 -24.47 18.31
CA VAL A 32 -32.76 -24.61 19.38
C VAL A 32 -33.74 -25.73 19.06
N GLU A 33 -34.27 -25.79 17.85
CA GLU A 33 -35.19 -26.82 17.37
C GLU A 33 -34.56 -28.21 17.43
N ARG A 34 -33.32 -28.36 16.97
CA ARG A 34 -32.56 -29.60 17.02
C ARG A 34 -32.32 -30.06 18.44
N ALA A 35 -31.98 -29.16 19.34
CA ALA A 35 -31.81 -29.46 20.78
C ALA A 35 -33.11 -29.92 21.40
N ARG A 36 -34.26 -29.32 21.07
CA ARG A 36 -35.60 -29.74 21.53
C ARG A 36 -35.94 -31.12 21.01
N ILE A 37 -35.70 -31.42 19.74
CA ILE A 37 -35.90 -32.74 19.13
C ILE A 37 -35.14 -33.82 19.92
N ILE A 38 -33.86 -33.58 20.19
CA ILE A 38 -33.01 -34.54 20.91
C ILE A 38 -33.50 -34.71 22.36
N ARG A 39 -33.86 -33.62 23.06
CA ARG A 39 -34.39 -33.66 24.40
C ARG A 39 -35.65 -34.51 24.47
N THR A 40 -36.59 -34.30 23.55
CA THR A 40 -37.84 -35.06 23.49
C THR A 40 -37.62 -36.55 23.17
N LEU A 41 -36.59 -36.89 22.40
CA LEU A 41 -36.16 -38.28 22.17
C LEU A 41 -35.57 -38.91 23.46
N LEU A 42 -34.82 -38.14 24.25
CA LEU A 42 -34.24 -38.58 25.52
C LEU A 42 -35.31 -38.81 26.59
N ASP A 43 -36.46 -38.12 26.50
CA ASP A 43 -37.64 -38.32 27.33
C ASP A 43 -38.42 -39.60 26.94
N GLY A 44 -37.92 -40.39 25.96
CA GLY A 44 -38.45 -41.69 25.57
C GLY A 44 -39.56 -41.69 24.54
N LYS A 45 -39.87 -40.52 23.95
CA LYS A 45 -40.89 -40.45 22.87
C LYS A 45 -40.38 -41.13 21.58
N PRO A 46 -41.25 -41.89 20.89
CA PRO A 46 -40.85 -42.52 19.63
C PRO A 46 -40.65 -41.51 18.50
N VAL A 47 -39.73 -41.81 17.56
CA VAL A 47 -39.34 -40.92 16.44
C VAL A 47 -40.56 -40.39 15.68
N LYS A 48 -41.61 -41.19 15.49
CA LYS A 48 -42.82 -40.80 14.77
C LYS A 48 -43.59 -39.68 15.49
N GLU A 49 -43.69 -39.75 16.79
CA GLU A 49 -44.35 -38.72 17.61
C GLU A 49 -43.57 -37.44 17.65
N VAL A 50 -42.22 -37.54 17.85
CA VAL A 50 -41.34 -36.38 17.79
C VAL A 50 -41.39 -35.69 16.43
N ALA A 51 -41.36 -36.47 15.36
CA ALA A 51 -41.48 -35.92 13.98
C ALA A 51 -42.80 -35.15 13.80
N HIS A 52 -43.90 -35.67 14.33
CA HIS A 52 -45.22 -35.01 14.28
C HIS A 52 -45.28 -33.74 15.14
N GLU A 53 -44.72 -33.78 16.35
CA GLU A 53 -44.72 -32.68 17.30
C GLU A 53 -43.92 -31.45 16.77
N PHE A 54 -42.82 -31.72 16.10
CA PHE A 54 -41.96 -30.66 15.51
C PHE A 54 -42.23 -30.37 14.03
N GLY A 55 -43.21 -30.97 13.42
CA GLY A 55 -43.48 -30.79 12.00
C GLY A 55 -42.34 -31.24 11.07
N ALA A 56 -41.47 -32.13 11.54
CA ALA A 56 -40.30 -32.58 10.85
C ALA A 56 -40.46 -33.96 10.23
N GLY A 57 -39.69 -34.26 9.17
CA GLY A 57 -39.68 -35.63 8.61
C GLY A 57 -38.98 -36.61 9.56
N GLN A 58 -39.45 -37.85 9.66
CA GLN A 58 -38.86 -38.90 10.51
C GLN A 58 -37.32 -39.06 10.21
N ASN A 59 -36.94 -39.01 8.92
CA ASN A 59 -35.53 -39.08 8.52
C ASN A 59 -34.72 -37.92 9.08
N THR A 60 -35.29 -36.75 9.25
CA THR A 60 -34.65 -35.58 9.82
C THR A 60 -34.40 -35.81 11.32
N VAL A 61 -35.38 -36.35 12.03
CA VAL A 61 -35.26 -36.69 13.46
C VAL A 61 -34.19 -37.77 13.67
N ILE A 62 -34.20 -38.82 12.82
CA ILE A 62 -33.20 -39.92 12.86
C ILE A 62 -31.79 -39.35 12.56
N LYS A 63 -31.68 -38.46 11.57
CA LYS A 63 -30.39 -37.81 11.23
C LYS A 63 -29.82 -37.06 12.43
N TRP A 64 -30.62 -36.24 13.11
CA TRP A 64 -30.12 -35.46 14.25
C TRP A 64 -29.82 -36.34 15.43
N ARG A 65 -30.61 -37.38 15.68
CA ARG A 65 -30.34 -38.40 16.72
C ARG A 65 -28.97 -39.08 16.49
N ASN A 66 -28.72 -39.55 15.28
CA ASN A 66 -27.46 -40.22 14.95
C ASN A 66 -26.26 -39.28 15.08
N ARG A 67 -26.36 -38.05 14.55
CA ARG A 67 -25.32 -37.05 14.70
C ARG A 67 -25.05 -36.66 16.16
N PHE A 68 -26.07 -36.58 16.99
CA PHE A 68 -25.92 -36.37 18.41
C PHE A 68 -25.26 -37.57 19.10
N SER A 69 -25.63 -38.78 18.74
CA SER A 69 -25.01 -39.99 19.30
C SER A 69 -23.52 -40.11 18.94
N GLU A 70 -23.10 -39.66 17.77
CA GLU A 70 -21.71 -39.73 17.30
C GLU A 70 -20.85 -38.54 17.79
N HIS A 71 -21.42 -37.37 17.87
CA HIS A 71 -20.64 -36.13 18.07
C HIS A 71 -21.12 -35.25 19.24
N GLY A 72 -22.10 -35.72 20.01
CA GLY A 72 -22.73 -34.96 21.12
C GLY A 72 -23.34 -33.64 20.64
N ILE A 73 -23.25 -32.61 21.47
CA ILE A 73 -23.76 -31.26 21.18
C ILE A 73 -23.20 -30.69 19.88
N LYS A 74 -21.91 -30.93 19.57
CA LYS A 74 -21.28 -30.47 18.34
C LYS A 74 -21.96 -31.04 17.09
N GLY A 75 -22.58 -32.22 17.19
CA GLY A 75 -23.34 -32.83 16.10
C GLY A 75 -24.59 -32.07 15.69
N LEU A 76 -25.09 -31.16 16.51
CA LEU A 76 -26.29 -30.36 16.20
C LEU A 76 -25.99 -29.13 15.36
N HIS A 77 -24.73 -28.72 15.23
CA HIS A 77 -24.34 -27.63 14.37
C HIS A 77 -24.31 -28.03 12.90
N ASP A 78 -24.56 -27.05 12.01
CA ASP A 78 -24.42 -27.28 10.58
C ASP A 78 -22.93 -27.49 10.23
N GLN A 79 -22.69 -28.48 9.41
CA GLN A 79 -21.35 -28.68 8.86
C GLN A 79 -21.13 -27.78 7.62
N PRO A 80 -19.90 -27.34 7.38
CA PRO A 80 -19.57 -26.63 6.16
C PRO A 80 -20.03 -27.45 4.94
N ARG A 81 -20.76 -26.81 4.05
CA ARG A 81 -21.17 -27.44 2.79
C ARG A 81 -20.02 -27.33 1.81
N SER A 82 -19.72 -28.39 1.07
CA SER A 82 -18.66 -28.43 0.05
C SER A 82 -18.85 -27.39 -1.06
N GLY A 83 -20.05 -26.85 -1.22
CA GLY A 83 -20.36 -25.90 -2.27
C GLY A 83 -20.15 -26.47 -3.69
N LYS A 84 -20.23 -25.59 -4.68
CA LYS A 84 -19.85 -25.93 -6.06
C LYS A 84 -18.32 -25.98 -6.13
N PRO A 85 -17.70 -27.02 -6.71
CA PRO A 85 -16.27 -27.06 -6.93
C PRO A 85 -15.77 -25.78 -7.63
N ALA A 86 -14.69 -25.19 -7.13
CA ALA A 86 -14.12 -23.99 -7.73
C ALA A 86 -13.57 -24.33 -9.12
N LYS A 87 -14.09 -23.67 -10.17
CA LYS A 87 -13.58 -23.81 -11.54
C LYS A 87 -12.13 -23.34 -11.66
N TYR A 88 -11.73 -22.41 -10.84
CA TYR A 88 -10.40 -21.79 -10.82
C TYR A 88 -9.80 -22.00 -9.42
N ASP A 89 -8.92 -22.97 -9.34
CA ASP A 89 -8.26 -23.46 -8.13
C ASP A 89 -6.82 -22.89 -7.96
N SER A 90 -6.03 -23.53 -7.11
CA SER A 90 -4.61 -23.19 -6.91
C SER A 90 -3.75 -23.46 -8.15
N ALA A 91 -4.10 -24.45 -8.98
CA ALA A 91 -3.38 -24.73 -10.23
C ALA A 91 -3.57 -23.57 -11.21
N PHE A 92 -4.80 -23.08 -11.37
CA PHE A 92 -5.08 -21.90 -12.20
C PHE A 92 -4.33 -20.65 -11.70
N ARG A 93 -4.29 -20.44 -10.38
CA ARG A 93 -3.50 -19.36 -9.78
C ARG A 93 -2.03 -19.44 -10.24
N ASN A 94 -1.42 -20.61 -10.14
CA ASN A 94 -0.04 -20.81 -10.54
C ASN A 94 0.17 -20.58 -12.05
N GLN A 95 -0.76 -20.98 -12.90
CA GLN A 95 -0.72 -20.70 -14.33
C GLN A 95 -0.73 -19.19 -14.62
N VAL A 96 -1.58 -18.43 -13.94
CA VAL A 96 -1.61 -16.95 -14.07
C VAL A 96 -0.25 -16.36 -13.70
N LEU A 97 0.35 -16.77 -12.57
CA LEU A 97 1.64 -16.25 -12.13
C LEU A 97 2.78 -16.62 -13.11
N GLN A 98 2.82 -17.86 -13.57
CA GLN A 98 3.80 -18.33 -14.56
C GLN A 98 3.66 -17.57 -15.89
N THR A 99 2.44 -17.28 -16.33
CA THR A 99 2.21 -16.52 -17.56
C THR A 99 2.83 -15.13 -17.49
N LEU A 100 2.78 -14.46 -16.33
CA LEU A 100 3.38 -13.15 -16.15
C LEU A 100 4.91 -13.14 -16.23
N GLU A 101 5.54 -14.28 -16.05
CA GLU A 101 7.01 -14.46 -16.18
C GLU A 101 7.45 -14.72 -17.64
N LEU A 102 6.50 -15.02 -18.53
CA LEU A 102 6.77 -15.21 -19.95
C LEU A 102 6.84 -13.85 -20.68
N PRO A 103 7.53 -13.79 -21.82
CA PRO A 103 7.44 -12.61 -22.70
C PRO A 103 5.98 -12.32 -23.06
N PRO A 104 5.58 -11.04 -23.13
CA PRO A 104 4.23 -10.66 -23.55
C PRO A 104 3.95 -11.08 -24.99
N PRO A 105 2.67 -11.16 -25.41
CA PRO A 105 2.29 -11.53 -26.76
C PRO A 105 2.89 -10.58 -27.80
N LYS A 106 3.09 -11.07 -29.02
CA LYS A 106 3.58 -10.26 -30.14
C LYS A 106 2.73 -8.99 -30.33
N GLY A 107 3.39 -7.86 -30.36
CA GLY A 107 2.74 -6.55 -30.52
C GLY A 107 2.34 -5.89 -29.18
N GLN A 108 2.63 -6.51 -28.05
CA GLN A 108 2.42 -5.93 -26.72
C GLN A 108 3.74 -5.76 -25.97
N ALA A 109 3.89 -4.64 -25.27
CA ALA A 109 5.10 -4.34 -24.48
C ALA A 109 5.04 -4.96 -23.06
N CYS A 110 3.85 -5.33 -22.58
CA CYS A 110 3.63 -5.90 -21.25
C CYS A 110 2.34 -6.74 -21.23
N TRP A 111 2.24 -7.63 -20.25
CA TRP A 111 1.01 -8.33 -19.95
C TRP A 111 -0.03 -7.39 -19.34
N ASP A 112 -1.28 -7.53 -19.76
CA ASP A 112 -2.46 -7.03 -19.05
C ASP A 112 -3.40 -8.19 -18.69
N GLY A 113 -4.45 -7.91 -17.90
CA GLY A 113 -5.34 -8.95 -17.43
C GLY A 113 -6.09 -9.69 -18.53
N SER A 114 -6.47 -8.98 -19.60
CA SER A 114 -7.18 -9.58 -20.76
C SER A 114 -6.26 -10.42 -21.63
N ALA A 115 -5.00 -9.99 -21.82
CA ALA A 115 -4.01 -10.78 -22.54
C ALA A 115 -3.70 -12.10 -21.80
N VAL A 116 -3.55 -12.06 -20.47
CA VAL A 116 -3.38 -13.27 -19.65
C VAL A 116 -4.61 -14.17 -19.75
N ALA A 117 -5.82 -13.60 -19.68
CA ALA A 117 -7.07 -14.36 -19.79
C ALA A 117 -7.18 -15.05 -21.16
N SER A 118 -6.86 -14.33 -22.23
CA SER A 118 -6.84 -14.87 -23.60
C SER A 118 -5.82 -15.99 -23.76
N HIS A 119 -4.61 -15.80 -23.21
CA HIS A 119 -3.55 -16.82 -23.25
C HIS A 119 -3.96 -18.11 -22.52
N LEU A 120 -4.61 -18.00 -21.36
CA LEU A 120 -5.05 -19.11 -20.54
C LEU A 120 -6.44 -19.65 -20.93
N LYS A 121 -7.12 -19.05 -21.93
CA LYS A 121 -8.49 -19.37 -22.33
C LYS A 121 -9.45 -19.33 -21.12
N ALA A 122 -9.27 -18.34 -20.27
CA ALA A 122 -10.03 -18.12 -19.04
C ALA A 122 -10.84 -16.82 -19.11
N SER A 123 -11.71 -16.59 -18.12
CA SER A 123 -12.41 -15.31 -18.04
C SER A 123 -11.52 -14.23 -17.44
N ASP A 124 -11.66 -13.00 -17.93
CA ASP A 124 -10.96 -11.80 -17.41
C ASP A 124 -11.17 -11.67 -15.90
N ASP A 125 -12.42 -11.85 -15.43
CA ASP A 125 -12.75 -11.76 -14.00
C ASP A 125 -11.99 -12.76 -13.13
N ALA A 126 -11.75 -13.98 -13.64
CA ALA A 126 -10.98 -14.98 -12.92
C ALA A 126 -9.52 -14.55 -12.77
N VAL A 127 -8.91 -14.04 -13.84
CA VAL A 127 -7.54 -13.52 -13.82
C VAL A 127 -7.43 -12.31 -12.89
N TRP A 128 -8.32 -11.32 -13.02
CA TRP A 128 -8.33 -10.13 -12.15
C TRP A 128 -8.56 -10.47 -10.68
N ARG A 129 -9.30 -11.54 -10.37
CA ARG A 129 -9.50 -12.02 -9.01
C ARG A 129 -8.18 -12.58 -8.43
N VAL A 130 -7.45 -13.36 -9.23
CA VAL A 130 -6.12 -13.85 -8.85
C VAL A 130 -5.16 -12.69 -8.61
N LEU A 131 -5.02 -11.78 -9.59
CA LEU A 131 -4.12 -10.63 -9.48
C LEU A 131 -4.39 -9.77 -8.25
N ARG A 132 -5.68 -9.49 -7.96
CA ARG A 132 -6.09 -8.73 -6.76
C ARG A 132 -5.74 -9.47 -5.47
N LYS A 133 -5.97 -10.78 -5.41
CA LYS A 133 -5.64 -11.61 -4.25
C LYS A 133 -4.14 -11.63 -3.99
N GLU A 134 -3.33 -11.70 -5.06
CA GLU A 134 -1.87 -11.68 -4.99
C GLU A 134 -1.29 -10.27 -4.80
N GLY A 135 -2.11 -9.23 -4.84
CA GLY A 135 -1.67 -7.84 -4.72
C GLY A 135 -0.91 -7.32 -5.95
N ILE A 136 -1.06 -7.97 -7.10
CA ILE A 136 -0.41 -7.62 -8.37
C ILE A 136 -1.24 -6.58 -9.10
N CYS A 137 -0.64 -5.44 -9.45
CA CYS A 137 -1.26 -4.37 -10.23
C CYS A 137 -0.48 -4.17 -11.53
N LEU A 138 -0.94 -4.74 -12.63
CA LEU A 138 -0.30 -4.65 -13.93
C LEU A 138 -0.33 -3.24 -14.55
N ALA A 139 -1.32 -2.42 -14.17
CA ALA A 139 -1.44 -1.04 -14.65
C ALA A 139 -0.44 -0.06 -14.00
N ARG A 140 0.21 -0.45 -12.92
CA ARG A 140 1.21 0.39 -12.24
C ARG A 140 2.60 -0.03 -12.67
N GLN A 141 3.16 0.71 -13.59
CA GLN A 141 4.60 0.66 -13.83
C GLN A 141 5.30 1.63 -12.87
N ARG A 142 6.32 1.15 -12.20
CA ARG A 142 7.26 1.98 -11.45
C ARG A 142 8.62 1.77 -12.08
N SER A 143 9.31 2.84 -12.36
CA SER A 143 10.73 2.75 -12.66
C SER A 143 11.42 2.18 -11.42
N TRP A 144 12.16 1.12 -11.63
CA TRP A 144 13.01 0.51 -10.61
C TRP A 144 14.45 0.69 -11.05
N CYS A 145 15.24 1.31 -10.22
CA CYS A 145 16.67 1.45 -10.48
C CYS A 145 17.43 0.62 -9.46
N VAL A 146 18.20 -0.33 -9.95
CA VAL A 146 19.17 -1.07 -9.12
C VAL A 146 20.45 -0.27 -9.10
N SER A 147 20.93 0.05 -7.93
CA SER A 147 22.22 0.72 -7.80
C SER A 147 23.34 -0.21 -8.26
N THR A 148 24.20 0.30 -9.13
CA THR A 148 25.45 -0.36 -9.53
C THR A 148 26.64 0.12 -8.72
N ASP A 149 26.40 0.88 -7.65
CA ASP A 149 27.44 1.42 -6.79
C ASP A 149 28.05 0.28 -5.95
N PRO A 150 29.34 -0.03 -6.09
CA PRO A 150 29.98 -1.07 -5.29
C PRO A 150 29.98 -0.75 -3.80
N GLU A 151 29.89 0.54 -3.43
CA GLU A 151 29.79 1.01 -2.05
C GLU A 151 28.36 1.28 -1.61
N PHE A 152 27.38 0.64 -2.26
CA PHE A 152 25.96 0.87 -1.93
C PHE A 152 25.66 0.63 -0.46
N ALA A 153 26.09 -0.50 0.08
CA ALA A 153 25.75 -0.88 1.44
C ALA A 153 26.31 0.10 2.50
N PRO A 154 27.61 0.49 2.49
CA PRO A 154 28.12 1.45 3.45
C PRO A 154 27.50 2.84 3.30
N LYS A 155 27.32 3.37 2.08
CA LYS A 155 26.68 4.67 1.85
C LYS A 155 25.21 4.69 2.27
N ALA A 156 24.47 3.62 1.96
CA ALA A 156 23.07 3.50 2.37
C ALA A 156 22.96 3.39 3.91
N ALA A 157 23.87 2.65 4.56
CA ALA A 157 23.88 2.52 6.01
C ALA A 157 24.19 3.84 6.71
N ASP A 158 25.12 4.64 6.18
CA ASP A 158 25.45 5.97 6.67
C ASP A 158 24.20 6.88 6.65
N ILE A 159 23.55 7.01 5.50
CA ILE A 159 22.35 7.85 5.35
C ILE A 159 21.20 7.35 6.22
N ILE A 160 20.94 6.04 6.24
CA ILE A 160 19.89 5.46 7.09
C ILE A 160 20.21 5.67 8.57
N GLY A 161 21.47 5.59 8.95
CA GLY A 161 21.95 5.90 10.29
C GLY A 161 21.59 7.34 10.70
N LEU A 162 21.87 8.31 9.84
CA LEU A 162 21.53 9.72 10.07
C LEU A 162 20.00 9.94 10.21
N TYR A 163 19.18 9.18 9.50
CA TYR A 163 17.72 9.28 9.62
C TYR A 163 17.15 8.62 10.88
N LEU A 164 17.74 7.52 11.33
CA LEU A 164 17.19 6.74 12.44
C LEU A 164 17.78 7.14 13.80
N ALA A 165 19.03 7.55 13.81
CA ALA A 165 19.78 7.91 15.02
C ALA A 165 20.79 9.03 14.70
N PRO A 166 20.31 10.27 14.47
CA PRO A 166 21.20 11.39 14.20
C PRO A 166 22.13 11.62 15.38
N PRO A 167 23.37 12.11 15.15
CA PRO A 167 24.30 12.45 16.22
C PRO A 167 23.68 13.49 17.20
N GLN A 168 24.08 13.42 18.45
CA GLN A 168 23.68 14.44 19.41
C GLN A 168 24.29 15.79 19.00
N ASN A 169 23.55 16.86 19.15
CA ASN A 169 23.95 18.21 18.74
C ASN A 169 24.21 18.36 17.23
N ALA A 170 23.50 17.63 16.40
CA ALA A 170 23.60 17.73 14.94
C ALA A 170 22.23 18.08 14.29
N VAL A 171 22.30 18.72 13.14
CA VAL A 171 21.17 18.94 12.26
C VAL A 171 21.37 18.12 11.00
N VAL A 172 20.39 17.30 10.65
CA VAL A 172 20.41 16.47 9.42
C VAL A 172 19.47 17.09 8.41
N ILE A 173 19.99 17.41 7.24
CA ILE A 173 19.29 18.08 6.16
C ILE A 173 19.39 17.26 4.88
N SER A 174 18.28 17.05 4.22
CA SER A 174 18.19 16.38 2.92
C SER A 174 17.97 17.44 1.84
N ILE A 175 18.88 17.59 0.90
CA ILE A 175 18.85 18.64 -0.14
C ILE A 175 18.79 18.01 -1.53
N ASP A 176 18.03 18.66 -2.42
CA ASP A 176 17.98 18.32 -3.84
C ASP A 176 17.35 19.48 -4.65
N GLU A 177 17.39 19.37 -5.98
CA GLU A 177 16.75 20.31 -6.90
C GLU A 177 15.58 19.68 -7.65
N LYS A 178 14.51 20.46 -7.78
CA LYS A 178 13.47 20.18 -8.76
C LYS A 178 13.66 21.10 -9.99
N PRO A 179 14.31 20.58 -11.06
CA PRO A 179 14.64 21.40 -12.21
C PRO A 179 13.45 21.59 -13.14
N SER A 180 13.49 22.70 -13.90
CA SER A 180 12.65 22.94 -15.08
C SER A 180 11.14 22.76 -14.82
N ILE A 181 10.67 23.24 -13.66
CA ILE A 181 9.22 23.29 -13.37
C ILE A 181 8.58 24.23 -14.39
N GLN A 182 7.64 23.71 -15.20
CA GLN A 182 7.08 24.45 -16.31
C GLN A 182 5.84 25.26 -15.90
N ALA A 183 5.82 26.53 -16.25
CA ALA A 183 4.63 27.36 -16.22
C ALA A 183 3.77 27.06 -17.45
N LEU A 184 2.77 26.20 -17.29
CA LEU A 184 1.87 25.77 -18.37
C LEU A 184 0.49 26.39 -18.17
N GLU A 185 0.06 27.19 -19.15
CA GLU A 185 -1.31 27.65 -19.21
C GLU A 185 -2.19 26.67 -19.97
N ARG A 186 -3.24 26.20 -19.31
CA ARG A 186 -4.22 25.26 -19.87
C ARG A 186 -5.63 25.74 -19.57
N THR A 187 -6.51 25.66 -20.56
CA THR A 187 -7.93 25.87 -20.34
C THR A 187 -8.46 24.72 -19.46
N THR A 188 -9.06 25.08 -18.35
CA THR A 188 -9.69 24.13 -17.41
C THR A 188 -11.20 24.27 -17.49
N GLY A 189 -11.91 23.18 -17.27
CA GLY A 189 -13.38 23.17 -17.25
C GLY A 189 -13.92 21.89 -16.68
N TYR A 190 -15.23 21.73 -16.73
CA TYR A 190 -15.91 20.51 -16.36
C TYR A 190 -16.48 19.84 -17.60
N VAL A 191 -16.26 18.55 -17.72
CA VAL A 191 -16.72 17.74 -18.85
C VAL A 191 -17.67 16.67 -18.32
N CYS A 192 -18.83 16.54 -18.95
CA CYS A 192 -19.74 15.43 -18.70
C CYS A 192 -19.26 14.20 -19.48
N THR A 193 -19.06 13.08 -18.81
CA THR A 193 -18.67 11.82 -19.46
C THR A 193 -19.90 11.11 -20.01
N SER A 194 -19.70 10.11 -20.89
CA SER A 194 -20.78 9.27 -21.42
C SER A 194 -21.58 8.53 -20.34
N SER A 195 -21.01 8.34 -19.15
CA SER A 195 -21.67 7.77 -17.98
C SER A 195 -22.35 8.82 -17.09
N ASN A 196 -22.58 10.02 -17.61
CA ASN A 196 -23.22 11.16 -16.93
C ASN A 196 -22.52 11.64 -15.65
N LYS A 197 -21.19 11.39 -15.55
CA LYS A 197 -20.38 11.92 -14.47
C LYS A 197 -19.70 13.21 -14.89
N ILE A 198 -19.77 14.23 -14.04
CA ILE A 198 -19.05 15.47 -14.24
C ILE A 198 -17.63 15.31 -13.69
N VAL A 199 -16.64 15.49 -14.54
CA VAL A 199 -15.21 15.42 -14.18
C VAL A 199 -14.51 16.71 -14.56
N ARG A 200 -13.49 17.09 -13.78
CA ARG A 200 -12.64 18.22 -14.16
C ARG A 200 -11.81 17.82 -15.37
N GLY A 201 -11.92 18.56 -16.44
CA GLY A 201 -11.16 18.39 -17.68
C GLY A 201 -10.08 19.45 -17.83
N LEU A 202 -8.99 19.05 -18.46
CA LEU A 202 -7.93 19.95 -18.92
C LEU A 202 -7.85 19.83 -20.44
N LYS A 203 -7.82 20.96 -21.16
CA LYS A 203 -7.57 20.93 -22.60
C LYS A 203 -6.19 20.33 -22.86
N SER A 204 -6.06 19.48 -23.87
CA SER A 204 -4.79 18.84 -24.24
C SER A 204 -3.75 19.84 -24.73
N THR A 205 -4.20 20.93 -25.38
CA THR A 205 -3.32 22.03 -25.82
C THR A 205 -2.95 22.90 -24.62
N TYR A 206 -1.71 23.38 -24.60
CA TYR A 206 -1.19 24.27 -23.57
C TYR A 206 -0.26 25.32 -24.19
N LYS A 207 -0.11 26.44 -23.50
CA LYS A 207 0.90 27.47 -23.80
C LYS A 207 1.95 27.41 -22.69
N ARG A 208 3.23 27.45 -23.09
CA ARG A 208 4.36 27.46 -22.17
C ARG A 208 4.85 28.90 -21.97
N HIS A 209 4.98 29.31 -20.68
CA HIS A 209 5.41 30.65 -20.30
C HIS A 209 6.83 30.71 -19.72
N GLY A 210 7.52 29.57 -19.68
CA GLY A 210 8.87 29.47 -19.15
C GLY A 210 9.02 28.36 -18.10
N THR A 211 10.17 28.37 -17.44
CA THR A 211 10.52 27.35 -16.43
C THR A 211 11.15 28.02 -15.20
N LEU A 212 11.07 27.33 -14.08
CA LEU A 212 11.68 27.70 -12.81
C LEU A 212 12.40 26.48 -12.23
N ASN A 213 13.54 26.68 -11.58
CA ASN A 213 14.19 25.66 -10.77
C ASN A 213 13.94 25.97 -9.29
N LEU A 214 13.85 24.92 -8.49
CA LEU A 214 13.61 25.00 -7.06
C LEU A 214 14.64 24.16 -6.32
N PHE A 215 15.50 24.80 -5.53
CA PHE A 215 16.29 24.15 -4.49
C PHE A 215 15.44 23.95 -3.25
N ALA A 216 15.58 22.82 -2.59
CA ALA A 216 14.87 22.55 -1.34
C ALA A 216 15.76 21.77 -0.36
N ALA A 217 15.73 22.20 0.89
CA ALA A 217 16.43 21.62 2.02
C ALA A 217 15.40 21.22 3.08
N LEU A 218 15.20 19.93 3.25
CA LEU A 218 14.31 19.35 4.25
C LEU A 218 15.07 19.06 5.54
N ASN A 219 14.66 19.68 6.63
CA ASN A 219 15.12 19.31 7.96
C ASN A 219 14.47 17.97 8.35
N VAL A 220 15.29 16.95 8.54
CA VAL A 220 14.82 15.58 8.81
C VAL A 220 14.10 15.46 10.16
N ALA A 221 14.54 16.24 11.15
CA ALA A 221 14.00 16.17 12.51
C ALA A 221 12.68 16.92 12.68
N THR A 222 12.48 18.03 11.97
CA THR A 222 11.27 18.87 12.09
C THR A 222 10.30 18.64 10.94
N GLY A 223 10.79 18.27 9.76
CA GLY A 223 10.03 18.20 8.52
C GLY A 223 9.87 19.56 7.84
N GLU A 224 10.45 20.64 8.40
CA GLU A 224 10.48 21.97 7.78
C GLU A 224 11.33 21.97 6.52
N VAL A 225 11.00 22.85 5.59
CA VAL A 225 11.67 22.93 4.29
C VAL A 225 12.09 24.36 3.98
N HIS A 226 13.38 24.58 3.81
CA HIS A 226 13.91 25.83 3.26
C HIS A 226 14.01 25.70 1.75
N THR A 227 13.69 26.78 1.03
CA THR A 227 13.61 26.71 -0.43
C THR A 227 14.13 28.00 -1.08
N GLN A 228 14.66 27.84 -2.28
CA GLN A 228 15.04 28.97 -3.13
C GLN A 228 14.68 28.67 -4.58
N THR A 229 14.00 29.62 -5.22
CA THR A 229 13.70 29.56 -6.65
C THR A 229 14.79 30.24 -7.45
N THR A 230 15.24 29.61 -8.54
CA THR A 230 16.32 30.14 -9.37
C THR A 230 16.02 29.96 -10.87
N GLN A 231 16.68 30.78 -11.68
CA GLN A 231 16.63 30.66 -13.16
C GLN A 231 17.56 29.55 -13.66
N LEU A 232 18.67 29.36 -12.98
CA LEU A 232 19.72 28.40 -13.35
C LEU A 232 20.00 27.47 -12.16
N LYS A 233 20.52 26.27 -12.44
CA LYS A 233 20.88 25.29 -11.43
C LYS A 233 22.37 24.91 -11.58
N ARG A 234 23.24 25.86 -11.35
CA ARG A 234 24.70 25.67 -11.40
C ARG A 234 25.24 25.55 -9.96
N ARG A 235 26.51 25.23 -9.84
CA ARG A 235 27.21 25.18 -8.56
C ARG A 235 27.12 26.50 -7.79
N VAL A 236 27.19 27.62 -8.49
CA VAL A 236 27.09 28.96 -7.86
C VAL A 236 25.75 29.14 -7.16
N GLU A 237 24.65 28.78 -7.82
CA GLU A 237 23.32 28.86 -7.21
C GLU A 237 23.16 27.86 -6.06
N PHE A 238 23.74 26.67 -6.17
CA PHE A 238 23.73 25.67 -5.10
C PHE A 238 24.48 26.18 -3.86
N LEU A 239 25.70 26.71 -4.03
CA LEU A 239 26.48 27.23 -2.90
C LEU A 239 25.83 28.46 -2.28
N ALA A 240 25.28 29.37 -3.09
CA ALA A 240 24.50 30.52 -2.60
C ALA A 240 23.28 30.07 -1.77
N PHE A 241 22.60 29.01 -2.23
CA PHE A 241 21.51 28.39 -1.45
C PHE A 241 22.00 27.82 -0.13
N MET A 242 23.17 27.15 -0.13
CA MET A 242 23.79 26.62 1.08
C MET A 242 24.14 27.74 2.09
N ASP A 243 24.72 28.83 1.60
CA ASP A 243 25.05 29.99 2.44
C ASP A 243 23.80 30.60 3.06
N GLN A 244 22.73 30.78 2.28
CA GLN A 244 21.46 31.27 2.80
C GLN A 244 20.85 30.31 3.82
N LEU A 245 20.85 29.00 3.53
CA LEU A 245 20.35 27.97 4.43
C LEU A 245 21.05 28.01 5.79
N LEU A 246 22.38 28.14 5.81
CA LEU A 246 23.15 28.22 7.05
C LEU A 246 22.80 29.49 7.87
N LEU A 247 22.48 30.61 7.23
CA LEU A 247 22.02 31.82 7.91
C LEU A 247 20.61 31.67 8.53
N GLU A 248 19.76 30.86 7.92
CA GLU A 248 18.40 30.63 8.38
C GLU A 248 18.28 29.54 9.47
N LEU A 249 19.30 28.67 9.61
CA LEU A 249 19.29 27.61 10.60
C LEU A 249 19.63 28.13 11.99
N PRO A 250 18.83 27.84 13.02
CA PRO A 250 19.12 28.21 14.39
C PRO A 250 20.38 27.46 14.89
N ASP A 251 21.26 28.18 15.58
CA ASP A 251 22.47 27.63 16.22
C ASP A 251 23.45 26.91 15.24
N CYS A 252 23.43 27.33 13.97
CA CYS A 252 24.22 26.69 12.92
C CYS A 252 25.73 26.66 13.22
N ASN A 253 26.25 27.61 13.98
CA ASN A 253 27.69 27.67 14.36
C ASN A 253 28.05 26.75 15.53
N GLU A 254 27.07 26.29 16.31
CA GLU A 254 27.25 25.47 17.51
C GLU A 254 26.96 23.98 17.25
N LYS A 255 26.33 23.67 16.10
CA LYS A 255 25.88 22.32 15.73
C LYS A 255 26.65 21.78 14.54
N GLU A 256 26.83 20.47 14.52
CA GLU A 256 27.25 19.76 13.30
C GLU A 256 26.07 19.69 12.31
N ILE A 257 26.34 19.95 11.04
CA ILE A 257 25.35 19.95 9.99
C ILE A 257 25.67 18.85 8.99
N HIS A 258 24.86 17.82 8.99
CA HIS A 258 24.98 16.70 8.06
C HIS A 258 24.03 16.91 6.88
N VAL A 259 24.57 17.08 5.68
CA VAL A 259 23.81 17.36 4.47
C VAL A 259 23.80 16.13 3.56
N ILE A 260 22.62 15.59 3.32
CA ILE A 260 22.41 14.45 2.44
C ILE A 260 22.10 14.94 1.04
N LEU A 261 22.89 14.51 0.07
CA LEU A 261 22.88 14.95 -1.32
C LEU A 261 22.86 13.74 -2.27
N ASP A 262 22.36 13.95 -3.47
CA ASP A 262 22.55 12.99 -4.56
C ASP A 262 23.94 13.15 -5.22
N ASN A 263 24.23 12.29 -6.19
CA ASN A 263 25.51 12.31 -6.91
C ASN A 263 25.58 13.32 -8.06
N TYR A 264 24.71 14.33 -8.10
CA TYR A 264 24.76 15.34 -9.16
C TYR A 264 26.07 16.13 -9.14
N CYS A 265 26.54 16.53 -10.31
CA CYS A 265 27.90 17.10 -10.46
C CYS A 265 28.12 18.41 -9.71
N ILE A 266 27.06 19.20 -9.44
CA ILE A 266 27.18 20.47 -8.72
C ILE A 266 27.42 20.27 -7.22
N HIS A 267 27.03 19.12 -6.67
CA HIS A 267 27.21 18.76 -5.26
C HIS A 267 28.63 18.28 -4.97
N LYS A 268 29.39 17.90 -5.98
CA LYS A 268 30.76 17.39 -5.86
C LYS A 268 31.80 18.50 -6.07
N ARG A 269 33.00 18.28 -5.56
CA ARG A 269 34.13 19.21 -5.71
C ARG A 269 33.86 20.60 -5.13
N ASN A 270 33.38 20.62 -3.88
CA ASN A 270 33.10 21.83 -3.12
C ASN A 270 34.03 21.93 -1.89
N GLU A 271 35.26 21.39 -2.00
CA GLU A 271 36.25 21.30 -0.92
C GLU A 271 36.61 22.68 -0.36
N GLU A 272 36.74 23.69 -1.22
CA GLU A 272 37.02 25.06 -0.81
C GLU A 272 35.91 25.66 0.04
N TRP A 273 34.66 25.44 -0.38
CA TRP A 273 33.48 25.88 0.38
C TRP A 273 33.37 25.14 1.73
N LEU A 274 33.61 23.83 1.75
CA LEU A 274 33.61 23.02 2.96
C LEU A 274 34.74 23.39 3.93
N ALA A 275 35.90 23.79 3.41
CA ALA A 275 37.00 24.27 4.26
C ALA A 275 36.66 25.55 5.03
N ASN A 276 35.75 26.38 4.48
CA ASN A 276 35.24 27.57 5.14
C ASN A 276 34.05 27.25 6.09
N HIS A 277 33.51 26.04 6.03
CA HIS A 277 32.37 25.58 6.86
C HIS A 277 32.70 24.25 7.53
N PRO A 278 33.63 24.22 8.50
CA PRO A 278 34.18 22.97 9.05
C PRO A 278 33.19 22.14 9.85
N ASN A 279 32.02 22.72 10.23
CA ASN A 279 30.92 22.05 10.89
C ASN A 279 29.90 21.43 9.92
N VAL A 280 30.12 21.53 8.60
CA VAL A 280 29.26 20.96 7.57
C VAL A 280 29.89 19.72 6.96
N THR A 281 29.15 18.63 6.90
CA THR A 281 29.58 17.37 6.29
C THR A 281 28.58 16.93 5.21
N PHE A 282 29.09 16.64 4.01
CA PHE A 282 28.26 16.14 2.91
C PHE A 282 28.25 14.61 2.87
N HIS A 283 27.05 14.03 2.80
CA HIS A 283 26.79 12.61 2.67
C HIS A 283 26.13 12.34 1.33
N PHE A 284 26.75 11.51 0.51
CA PHE A 284 26.24 11.26 -0.84
C PHE A 284 25.45 9.94 -0.89
N THR A 285 24.26 10.00 -1.49
CA THR A 285 23.47 8.78 -1.76
C THR A 285 24.25 7.85 -2.69
N PRO A 286 24.06 6.51 -2.61
CA PRO A 286 24.61 5.60 -3.59
C PRO A 286 24.14 5.97 -5.00
N THR A 287 24.94 5.68 -6.01
CA THR A 287 24.57 5.91 -7.41
C THR A 287 23.24 5.24 -7.75
N SER A 288 22.36 5.95 -8.44
CA SER A 288 21.00 5.48 -8.79
C SER A 288 20.08 5.15 -7.59
N ALA A 289 20.35 5.74 -6.42
CA ALA A 289 19.57 5.56 -5.20
C ALA A 289 19.03 6.88 -4.63
N SER A 290 18.63 7.82 -5.48
CA SER A 290 18.05 9.12 -5.08
C SER A 290 16.78 8.96 -4.19
N TRP A 291 16.11 7.79 -4.23
CA TRP A 291 15.00 7.48 -3.33
C TRP A 291 15.39 7.43 -1.84
N LEU A 292 16.67 7.36 -1.52
CA LEU A 292 17.18 7.52 -0.16
C LEU A 292 17.16 9.00 0.27
N ASN A 293 17.13 9.95 -0.65
CA ASN A 293 17.07 11.37 -0.33
C ASN A 293 15.61 11.76 0.03
N GLN A 294 15.36 12.08 1.31
CA GLN A 294 13.98 12.29 1.79
C GLN A 294 13.30 13.51 1.18
N VAL A 295 14.03 14.52 0.72
CA VAL A 295 13.44 15.70 0.07
C VAL A 295 12.68 15.34 -1.20
N GLU A 296 13.00 14.23 -1.85
CA GLU A 296 12.25 13.70 -3.00
C GLU A 296 10.78 13.34 -2.64
N ILE A 297 10.55 12.93 -1.39
CA ILE A 297 9.18 12.69 -0.88
C ILE A 297 8.41 14.00 -0.87
N TRP A 298 9.07 15.07 -0.38
CA TRP A 298 8.49 16.41 -0.34
C TRP A 298 8.22 16.96 -1.75
N PHE A 299 9.13 16.81 -2.70
CA PHE A 299 8.89 17.16 -4.10
C PHE A 299 7.71 16.39 -4.70
N GLY A 300 7.51 15.15 -4.29
CA GLY A 300 6.33 14.37 -4.64
C GLY A 300 5.02 14.99 -4.08
N ILE A 301 5.06 15.55 -2.87
CA ILE A 301 3.92 16.23 -2.25
C ILE A 301 3.63 17.56 -2.95
N LEU A 302 4.64 18.39 -3.15
CA LEU A 302 4.55 19.64 -3.91
C LEU A 302 3.94 19.40 -5.30
N SER A 303 4.47 18.41 -6.03
CA SER A 303 4.00 18.08 -7.37
C SER A 303 2.53 17.70 -7.39
N ARG A 304 2.06 16.91 -6.43
CA ARG A 304 0.66 16.48 -6.37
C ARG A 304 -0.29 17.59 -5.93
N LYS A 305 0.14 18.44 -4.99
CA LYS A 305 -0.75 19.42 -4.37
C LYS A 305 -0.77 20.76 -5.08
N ALA A 306 0.38 21.25 -5.52
CA ALA A 306 0.50 22.60 -6.09
C ALA A 306 0.69 22.63 -7.62
N LEU A 307 1.35 21.61 -8.20
CA LEU A 307 1.73 21.67 -9.62
C LEU A 307 0.84 20.83 -10.53
N LYS A 308 0.44 19.64 -10.10
CA LYS A 308 -0.36 18.73 -10.92
C LYS A 308 -1.75 19.30 -11.16
N ASN A 309 -2.13 19.37 -12.45
CA ASN A 309 -3.43 19.91 -12.88
C ASN A 309 -3.64 21.41 -12.58
N ALA A 310 -2.58 22.14 -12.25
CA ALA A 310 -2.61 23.60 -12.18
C ALA A 310 -2.41 24.22 -13.58
N SER A 311 -2.77 25.50 -13.70
CA SER A 311 -2.59 26.30 -14.91
C SER A 311 -1.93 27.59 -14.51
N PHE A 312 -0.81 27.95 -15.15
CA PHE A 312 -0.02 29.13 -14.82
C PHE A 312 0.18 29.96 -16.10
N SER A 313 -0.25 31.19 -16.08
CA SER A 313 -0.12 32.13 -17.19
C SER A 313 1.22 32.89 -17.19
N SER A 314 2.05 32.73 -16.17
CA SER A 314 3.40 33.30 -16.08
C SER A 314 4.30 32.48 -15.14
N VAL A 315 5.61 32.72 -15.20
CA VAL A 315 6.59 32.14 -14.26
C VAL A 315 6.36 32.69 -12.84
N ASP A 316 5.98 33.95 -12.72
CA ASP A 316 5.71 34.58 -11.42
C ASP A 316 4.48 33.96 -10.74
N GLN A 317 3.43 33.66 -11.49
CA GLN A 317 2.27 32.96 -10.95
C GLN A 317 2.64 31.54 -10.48
N LEU A 318 3.53 30.83 -11.22
CA LEU A 318 4.07 29.57 -10.78
C LEU A 318 4.88 29.70 -9.48
N ARG A 319 5.73 30.75 -9.38
CA ARG A 319 6.53 31.05 -8.19
C ARG A 319 5.63 31.29 -6.97
N THR A 320 4.67 32.20 -7.09
CA THR A 320 3.71 32.49 -6.01
C THR A 320 2.96 31.23 -5.56
N ALA A 321 2.51 30.40 -6.49
CA ALA A 321 1.82 29.15 -6.12
C ALA A 321 2.72 28.15 -5.37
N ILE A 322 4.03 28.14 -5.64
CA ILE A 322 5.01 27.34 -4.89
C ILE A 322 5.21 27.93 -3.51
N GLU A 323 5.38 29.26 -3.41
CA GLU A 323 5.57 29.98 -2.14
C GLU A 323 4.35 29.83 -1.21
N ASP A 324 3.14 30.03 -1.71
CA ASP A 324 1.88 29.80 -0.98
C ASP A 324 1.79 28.36 -0.46
N PHE A 325 2.16 27.39 -1.31
CA PHE A 325 2.18 25.98 -0.87
C PHE A 325 3.17 25.76 0.26
N ILE A 326 4.36 26.35 0.20
CA ILE A 326 5.40 26.22 1.22
C ILE A 326 4.95 26.82 2.53
N GLU A 327 4.37 28.02 2.51
CA GLU A 327 3.83 28.69 3.69
C GLU A 327 2.80 27.80 4.42
N VAL A 328 1.82 27.27 3.68
CA VAL A 328 0.81 26.36 4.25
C VAL A 328 1.42 25.04 4.74
N TYR A 329 2.44 24.52 4.03
CA TYR A 329 3.12 23.30 4.42
C TYR A 329 3.89 23.47 5.73
N GLN A 330 4.60 24.59 5.92
CA GLN A 330 5.40 24.88 7.12
C GLN A 330 4.53 24.89 8.39
N GLN A 331 3.31 25.41 8.33
CA GLN A 331 2.38 25.43 9.48
C GLN A 331 2.05 24.03 10.02
N ASN A 332 2.23 22.99 9.18
CA ASN A 332 1.88 21.60 9.50
C ASN A 332 3.06 20.64 9.22
N ALA A 333 4.27 21.17 9.15
CA ALA A 333 5.46 20.38 8.89
C ALA A 333 5.64 19.26 9.94
N LYS A 334 5.98 18.08 9.49
CA LYS A 334 6.23 16.90 10.34
C LYS A 334 7.31 16.05 9.71
N PRO A 335 8.18 15.43 10.51
CA PRO A 335 9.22 14.54 10.02
C PRO A 335 8.62 13.35 9.28
N PHE A 336 9.31 12.91 8.24
CA PHE A 336 8.95 11.68 7.53
C PHE A 336 9.38 10.46 8.33
N VAL A 337 8.42 9.58 8.64
CA VAL A 337 8.66 8.37 9.42
C VAL A 337 8.79 7.17 8.48
N TRP A 338 9.90 6.44 8.59
CA TRP A 338 10.11 5.18 7.90
C TRP A 338 9.18 4.11 8.44
N ARG A 339 8.43 3.47 7.53
CA ARG A 339 7.53 2.36 7.88
C ARG A 339 8.01 1.09 7.20
N LYS A 340 8.15 0.02 7.97
CA LYS A 340 8.35 -1.32 7.41
C LYS A 340 7.15 -1.65 6.52
N ARG A 341 7.41 -1.95 5.26
CA ARG A 341 6.37 -2.31 4.29
C ARG A 341 6.55 -3.75 3.88
N GLU A 342 5.50 -4.55 4.00
CA GLU A 342 5.50 -5.89 3.41
C GLU A 342 5.57 -5.77 1.88
N VAL A 343 6.49 -6.49 1.29
CA VAL A 343 6.62 -6.60 -0.16
C VAL A 343 5.62 -7.64 -0.63
N LYS A 344 4.50 -7.17 -1.19
CA LYS A 344 3.54 -8.05 -1.87
C LYS A 344 4.07 -8.40 -3.25
N GLY A 345 3.86 -9.64 -3.69
CA GLY A 345 4.31 -10.11 -5.00
C GLY A 345 5.60 -10.95 -4.95
N SER A 346 6.12 -11.27 -3.74
CA SER A 346 7.31 -12.12 -3.54
C SER A 346 7.18 -13.54 -4.12
N GLN A 347 5.96 -13.96 -4.44
CA GLN A 347 5.65 -15.22 -5.12
C GLN A 347 6.03 -15.23 -6.62
N LEU A 348 6.31 -14.08 -7.22
CA LEU A 348 6.83 -13.98 -8.58
C LEU A 348 8.35 -14.05 -8.53
N ARG A 349 8.93 -15.14 -9.06
CA ARG A 349 10.36 -15.47 -8.92
C ARG A 349 11.31 -14.43 -9.50
N ASN A 350 10.90 -13.74 -10.56
CA ASN A 350 11.76 -12.77 -11.28
C ASN A 350 11.57 -11.32 -10.83
N THR A 351 10.91 -11.05 -9.69
CA THR A 351 10.52 -9.68 -9.36
C THR A 351 11.47 -8.94 -8.46
N ILE A 352 12.08 -9.58 -7.48
CA ILE A 352 12.88 -8.87 -6.48
C ILE A 352 14.28 -9.45 -6.32
N THR A 353 14.41 -10.77 -6.43
CA THR A 353 15.69 -11.46 -6.30
C THR A 353 16.69 -11.11 -7.39
N ASN A 354 16.23 -10.85 -8.63
CA ASN A 354 17.11 -10.46 -9.74
C ASN A 354 17.40 -8.95 -9.81
N LEU A 355 16.73 -8.16 -8.98
CA LEU A 355 16.93 -6.72 -8.90
C LEU A 355 17.85 -6.32 -7.73
N CYS A 356 18.12 -7.25 -6.84
CA CYS A 356 18.97 -7.04 -5.65
C CYS A 356 20.28 -7.84 -5.67
N ASN A 357 20.53 -8.62 -6.75
CA ASN A 357 21.78 -9.34 -6.98
C ASN A 357 22.68 -8.61 -7.96
#